data_082c956df93a6b9de5a48ebaf79b4073
#
_entry.id   082c956df93a6b9de5a48ebaf79b4073
#
_cell.length_a   1.000
_cell.length_b   1.000
_cell.length_c   1.000
_cell.angle_alpha   90.00
_cell.angle_beta   90.00
_cell.angle_gamma   90.00
#
_symmetry.space_group_name_H-M   'P 1'
#
loop_
_entity.id
_entity.type
_entity.pdbx_description
1 polymer ?
#
loop_
_entity_poly.entity_id
_entity_poly.type
_entity_poly.pdbx_seq_one_letter_code
_entity_poly.pdbx_strand_id
1 'polypeptide(L)'
;MNIVKWYKNRSFQFKLVIGYLVLALIPMLCVTWYSYGKTRNVLLTEAYQSAEQEAERIEKNFSTMVEPYETILDVLYVDQMLSGYLFQDYSNDSYEDMFYYIDKKLSEICLMNAGIYKICFYSNNETLPQDNYYFYSMQDLDRRERVLTFDAIGETVFCGTSGDGKAFHMNRLMNFYPQGGMKSVLSLQIENQQIQPLLETINSTDEIYLVDQKGYILAASEPEMAG
;
A
#
# COMPACT_ATOMS: atom_id res chain seq x y z
N MET A 1 -31.98 -13.78 -53.48
CA MET A 1 -31.61 -15.00 -54.20
C MET A 1 -32.07 -16.19 -53.35
N ASN A 2 -33.03 -17.03 -53.89
CA ASN A 2 -33.68 -18.06 -53.06
C ASN A 2 -32.79 -19.33 -53.05
N ILE A 3 -32.00 -19.50 -52.00
CA ILE A 3 -31.01 -20.58 -51.78
C ILE A 3 -31.67 -21.97 -52.02
N VAL A 4 -32.93 -22.10 -51.60
CA VAL A 4 -33.71 -23.35 -51.77
C VAL A 4 -33.99 -23.69 -53.23
N LYS A 5 -34.31 -22.70 -54.10
CA LYS A 5 -34.49 -22.91 -55.52
C LYS A 5 -33.19 -23.26 -56.24
N TRP A 6 -32.07 -22.64 -55.82
CA TRP A 6 -30.77 -22.95 -56.39
C TRP A 6 -30.32 -24.38 -56.05
N TYR A 7 -30.51 -24.84 -54.77
CA TYR A 7 -30.20 -26.20 -54.34
C TYR A 7 -31.06 -27.29 -55.10
N LYS A 8 -32.32 -26.98 -55.32
CA LYS A 8 -33.26 -27.93 -55.96
C LYS A 8 -32.87 -28.26 -57.39
N ASN A 9 -32.22 -27.37 -58.14
CA ASN A 9 -31.86 -27.51 -59.57
C ASN A 9 -30.44 -28.13 -59.79
N ARG A 10 -29.75 -28.61 -58.79
CA ARG A 10 -28.41 -29.22 -58.90
C ARG A 10 -28.45 -30.72 -58.98
N SER A 11 -27.36 -31.30 -59.54
CA SER A 11 -27.24 -32.77 -59.73
C SER A 11 -27.29 -33.49 -58.36
N PHE A 12 -27.70 -34.76 -58.39
CA PHE A 12 -27.77 -35.61 -57.19
C PHE A 12 -26.43 -35.72 -56.48
N GLN A 13 -25.32 -35.84 -57.21
CA GLN A 13 -23.98 -35.89 -56.69
C GLN A 13 -23.62 -34.62 -55.86
N PHE A 14 -23.99 -33.42 -56.34
CA PHE A 14 -23.76 -32.15 -55.66
C PHE A 14 -24.55 -32.07 -54.36
N LYS A 15 -25.80 -32.54 -54.33
CA LYS A 15 -26.62 -32.60 -53.11
C LYS A 15 -26.02 -33.51 -52.04
N LEU A 16 -25.46 -34.64 -52.48
CA LEU A 16 -24.84 -35.63 -51.62
C LEU A 16 -23.55 -35.09 -51.02
N VAL A 17 -22.72 -34.42 -51.81
CA VAL A 17 -21.50 -33.77 -51.32
C VAL A 17 -21.80 -32.67 -50.28
N ILE A 18 -22.78 -31.79 -50.54
CA ILE A 18 -23.22 -30.78 -49.59
C ILE A 18 -23.76 -31.41 -48.29
N GLY A 19 -24.57 -32.48 -48.42
CA GLY A 19 -25.08 -33.19 -47.25
C GLY A 19 -23.98 -33.75 -46.35
N TYR A 20 -22.94 -34.37 -46.92
CA TYR A 20 -21.77 -34.82 -46.17
C TYR A 20 -20.99 -33.67 -45.53
N LEU A 21 -20.81 -32.56 -46.27
CA LEU A 21 -20.07 -31.41 -45.79
C LEU A 21 -20.79 -30.75 -44.62
N VAL A 22 -22.11 -30.60 -44.69
CA VAL A 22 -22.92 -30.08 -43.59
C VAL A 22 -22.89 -31.02 -42.37
N LEU A 23 -23.01 -32.34 -42.61
CA LEU A 23 -22.98 -33.36 -41.55
C LEU A 23 -21.65 -33.40 -40.81
N ALA A 24 -20.53 -33.10 -41.50
CA ALA A 24 -19.20 -33.03 -40.88
C ALA A 24 -18.93 -31.67 -40.21
N LEU A 25 -19.33 -30.55 -40.83
CA LEU A 25 -19.06 -29.21 -40.33
C LEU A 25 -19.86 -28.85 -39.07
N ILE A 26 -21.15 -29.24 -39.02
CA ILE A 26 -22.01 -28.87 -37.88
C ILE A 26 -21.47 -29.43 -36.56
N PRO A 27 -21.16 -30.74 -36.42
CA PRO A 27 -20.59 -31.26 -35.17
C PRO A 27 -19.26 -30.63 -34.84
N MET A 28 -18.39 -30.37 -35.81
CA MET A 28 -17.09 -29.72 -35.58
C MET A 28 -17.25 -28.31 -35.03
N LEU A 29 -18.16 -27.52 -35.59
CA LEU A 29 -18.48 -26.18 -35.10
C LEU A 29 -19.06 -26.21 -33.70
N CYS A 30 -19.96 -27.15 -33.39
CA CYS A 30 -20.53 -27.33 -32.06
C CYS A 30 -19.46 -27.67 -31.01
N VAL A 31 -18.57 -28.61 -31.34
CA VAL A 31 -17.45 -28.97 -30.42
C VAL A 31 -16.49 -27.80 -30.22
N THR A 32 -16.14 -27.10 -31.30
CA THR A 32 -15.26 -25.94 -31.22
C THR A 32 -15.85 -24.82 -30.36
N TRP A 33 -17.15 -24.52 -30.57
CA TRP A 33 -17.87 -23.51 -29.78
C TRP A 33 -17.93 -23.88 -28.30
N TYR A 34 -18.27 -25.12 -27.98
CA TYR A 34 -18.33 -25.63 -26.61
C TYR A 34 -16.96 -25.62 -25.96
N SER A 35 -15.92 -26.11 -26.64
CA SER A 35 -14.54 -26.12 -26.12
C SER A 35 -14.00 -24.70 -25.89
N TYR A 36 -14.27 -23.77 -26.82
CA TYR A 36 -13.86 -22.37 -26.66
C TYR A 36 -14.50 -21.74 -25.44
N GLY A 37 -15.80 -21.89 -25.24
CA GLY A 37 -16.51 -21.35 -24.07
C GLY A 37 -15.99 -21.93 -22.77
N LYS A 38 -15.75 -23.25 -22.71
CA LYS A 38 -15.23 -23.91 -21.52
C LYS A 38 -13.78 -23.47 -21.21
N THR A 39 -12.92 -23.46 -22.24
CA THR A 39 -11.51 -23.03 -22.07
C THR A 39 -11.41 -21.59 -21.63
N ARG A 40 -12.20 -20.68 -22.19
CA ARG A 40 -12.24 -19.28 -21.77
C ARG A 40 -12.61 -19.13 -20.30
N ASN A 41 -13.65 -19.84 -19.85
CA ASN A 41 -14.08 -19.77 -18.46
C ASN A 41 -13.00 -20.32 -17.50
N VAL A 42 -12.36 -21.44 -17.86
CA VAL A 42 -11.27 -22.00 -17.05
C VAL A 42 -10.10 -21.02 -16.96
N LEU A 43 -9.64 -20.47 -18.09
CA LEU A 43 -8.54 -19.51 -18.12
C LEU A 43 -8.85 -18.24 -17.31
N LEU A 44 -10.08 -17.72 -17.40
CA LEU A 44 -10.49 -16.57 -16.58
C LEU A 44 -10.48 -16.91 -15.08
N THR A 45 -11.00 -18.08 -14.72
CA THR A 45 -11.01 -18.50 -13.30
C THR A 45 -9.59 -18.69 -12.77
N GLU A 46 -8.71 -19.32 -13.54
CA GLU A 46 -7.30 -19.49 -13.19
C GLU A 46 -6.57 -18.14 -13.05
N ALA A 47 -6.84 -17.20 -13.98
CA ALA A 47 -6.26 -15.85 -13.91
C ALA A 47 -6.72 -15.09 -12.65
N TYR A 48 -8.01 -15.14 -12.31
CA TYR A 48 -8.53 -14.53 -11.10
C TYR A 48 -7.94 -15.16 -9.84
N GLN A 49 -7.87 -16.49 -9.76
CA GLN A 49 -7.27 -17.18 -8.63
C GLN A 49 -5.78 -16.87 -8.48
N SER A 50 -5.06 -16.78 -9.59
CA SER A 50 -3.65 -16.41 -9.58
C SER A 50 -3.44 -14.97 -9.07
N ALA A 51 -4.27 -14.03 -9.51
CA ALA A 51 -4.22 -12.64 -9.06
C ALA A 51 -4.57 -12.51 -7.56
N GLU A 52 -5.58 -13.24 -7.09
CA GLU A 52 -5.97 -13.27 -5.68
C GLU A 52 -4.83 -13.81 -4.80
N GLN A 53 -4.22 -14.93 -5.18
CA GLN A 53 -3.08 -15.51 -4.46
C GLN A 53 -1.87 -14.58 -4.43
N GLU A 54 -1.63 -13.85 -5.52
CA GLU A 54 -0.55 -12.86 -5.59
C GLU A 54 -0.83 -11.67 -4.66
N ALA A 55 -2.07 -11.17 -4.63
CA ALA A 55 -2.48 -10.10 -3.73
C ALA A 55 -2.34 -10.52 -2.26
N GLU A 56 -2.79 -11.71 -1.88
CA GLU A 56 -2.63 -12.26 -0.52
C GLU A 56 -1.14 -12.40 -0.14
N ARG A 57 -0.31 -12.82 -1.08
CA ARG A 57 1.13 -12.94 -0.87
C ARG A 57 1.77 -11.59 -0.61
N ILE A 58 1.41 -10.56 -1.38
CA ILE A 58 1.92 -9.19 -1.22
C ILE A 58 1.46 -8.61 0.12
N GLU A 59 0.19 -8.75 0.47
CA GLU A 59 -0.36 -8.32 1.76
C GLU A 59 0.41 -8.94 2.93
N LYS A 60 0.61 -10.25 2.90
CA LYS A 60 1.36 -10.96 3.93
C LYS A 60 2.82 -10.49 4.02
N ASN A 61 3.48 -10.33 2.88
CA ASN A 61 4.87 -9.86 2.84
C ASN A 61 4.98 -8.43 3.37
N PHE A 62 4.04 -7.54 2.99
CA PHE A 62 3.95 -6.19 3.52
C PHE A 62 3.76 -6.20 5.03
N SER A 63 2.77 -6.93 5.55
CA SER A 63 2.53 -7.05 6.99
C SER A 63 3.78 -7.54 7.74
N THR A 64 4.44 -8.57 7.24
CA THR A 64 5.67 -9.09 7.84
C THR A 64 6.81 -8.08 7.82
N MET A 65 6.91 -7.29 6.74
CA MET A 65 7.95 -6.27 6.60
C MET A 65 7.72 -5.08 7.54
N VAL A 66 6.47 -4.66 7.74
CA VAL A 66 6.16 -3.49 8.59
C VAL A 66 6.11 -3.81 10.09
N GLU A 67 5.89 -5.06 10.49
CA GLU A 67 5.78 -5.51 11.88
C GLU A 67 6.94 -5.04 12.79
N PRO A 68 8.23 -5.10 12.38
CA PRO A 68 9.32 -4.56 13.20
C PRO A 68 9.21 -3.05 13.42
N TYR A 69 8.75 -2.30 12.43
CA TYR A 69 8.59 -0.85 12.52
C TYR A 69 7.39 -0.45 13.39
N GLU A 70 6.29 -1.22 13.32
CA GLU A 70 5.17 -1.07 14.26
C GLU A 70 5.62 -1.32 15.70
N THR A 71 6.44 -2.35 15.93
CA THR A 71 7.03 -2.63 17.25
C THR A 71 7.86 -1.44 17.74
N ILE A 72 8.64 -0.80 16.88
CA ILE A 72 9.40 0.42 17.24
C ILE A 72 8.46 1.55 17.62
N LEU A 73 7.40 1.77 16.86
CA LEU A 73 6.38 2.77 17.17
C LEU A 73 5.71 2.48 18.51
N ASP A 74 5.41 1.20 18.82
CA ASP A 74 4.86 0.78 20.10
C ASP A 74 5.81 1.08 21.27
N VAL A 75 7.09 0.73 21.14
CA VAL A 75 8.11 1.01 22.15
C VAL A 75 8.27 2.51 22.41
N LEU A 76 8.29 3.32 21.35
CA LEU A 76 8.38 4.78 21.50
C LEU A 76 7.09 5.39 22.05
N TYR A 77 5.93 4.84 21.69
CA TYR A 77 4.64 5.30 22.18
C TYR A 77 4.47 5.14 23.69
N VAL A 78 4.90 4.00 24.24
CA VAL A 78 4.78 3.72 25.69
C VAL A 78 5.90 4.33 26.53
N ASP A 79 6.89 4.98 25.90
CA ASP A 79 8.00 5.60 26.60
C ASP A 79 7.58 6.85 27.37
N GLN A 80 7.52 6.73 28.69
CA GLN A 80 7.07 7.79 29.58
C GLN A 80 8.04 8.99 29.61
N MET A 81 9.35 8.75 29.48
CA MET A 81 10.33 9.84 29.46
C MET A 81 10.20 10.64 28.15
N LEU A 82 10.08 9.94 27.02
CA LEU A 82 9.84 10.56 25.73
C LEU A 82 8.56 11.41 25.74
N SER A 83 7.46 10.83 26.22
CA SER A 83 6.19 11.55 26.36
C SER A 83 6.32 12.73 27.31
N GLY A 84 7.01 12.57 28.43
CA GLY A 84 7.29 13.67 29.36
C GLY A 84 7.96 14.85 28.68
N TYR A 85 9.02 14.59 27.93
CA TYR A 85 9.72 15.62 27.16
C TYR A 85 8.90 16.27 26.06
N LEU A 86 8.10 15.51 25.32
CA LEU A 86 7.27 16.08 24.25
C LEU A 86 6.19 17.06 24.72
N PHE A 87 5.71 16.89 25.96
CA PHE A 87 4.61 17.68 26.53
C PHE A 87 5.09 18.66 27.65
N GLN A 88 6.39 18.73 27.92
CA GLN A 88 6.96 19.69 28.86
C GLN A 88 6.93 21.11 28.28
N ASP A 89 6.74 22.11 29.16
CA ASP A 89 6.90 23.54 28.83
C ASP A 89 8.37 23.95 29.00
N TYR A 90 9.00 24.32 27.88
CA TYR A 90 10.40 24.74 27.84
C TYR A 90 10.60 26.26 27.87
N SER A 91 9.56 27.04 28.17
CA SER A 91 9.65 28.49 28.17
C SER A 91 10.73 29.02 29.17
N ASN A 92 10.99 28.27 30.24
CA ASN A 92 11.97 28.62 31.27
C ASN A 92 12.98 27.49 31.57
N ASP A 93 12.87 26.35 30.89
CA ASP A 93 13.69 25.18 31.16
C ASP A 93 14.69 24.92 30.00
N SER A 94 15.83 24.29 30.39
CA SER A 94 16.80 23.80 29.39
C SER A 94 16.25 22.56 28.67
N TYR A 95 16.52 22.44 27.39
CA TYR A 95 16.16 21.30 26.56
C TYR A 95 17.34 20.33 26.30
N GLU A 96 18.49 20.52 26.97
CA GLU A 96 19.71 19.73 26.76
C GLU A 96 19.50 18.24 27.09
N ASP A 97 18.89 17.97 28.26
CA ASP A 97 18.61 16.59 28.70
C ASP A 97 17.64 15.87 27.75
N MET A 98 16.65 16.60 27.26
CA MET A 98 15.71 16.10 26.26
C MET A 98 16.44 15.71 24.97
N PHE A 99 17.26 16.63 24.44
CA PHE A 99 18.01 16.34 23.20
C PHE A 99 18.95 15.16 23.37
N TYR A 100 19.68 15.11 24.46
CA TYR A 100 20.61 14.02 24.76
C TYR A 100 19.87 12.66 24.82
N TYR A 101 18.71 12.63 25.48
CA TYR A 101 17.90 11.41 25.58
C TYR A 101 17.37 10.96 24.24
N ILE A 102 16.76 11.89 23.49
CA ILE A 102 16.10 11.59 22.22
C ILE A 102 17.13 11.23 21.15
N ASP A 103 18.21 11.99 21.02
CA ASP A 103 19.27 11.72 20.06
C ASP A 103 19.88 10.34 20.29
N LYS A 104 20.24 10.03 21.53
CA LYS A 104 20.78 8.71 21.88
C LYS A 104 19.81 7.59 21.52
N LYS A 105 18.54 7.72 21.92
CA LYS A 105 17.55 6.66 21.73
C LYS A 105 17.20 6.46 20.25
N LEU A 106 16.94 7.52 19.52
CA LEU A 106 16.58 7.43 18.11
C LEU A 106 17.77 7.00 17.23
N SER A 107 18.98 7.48 17.55
CA SER A 107 20.19 7.03 16.85
C SER A 107 20.45 5.54 17.05
N GLU A 108 20.28 5.00 18.27
CA GLU A 108 20.39 3.57 18.54
C GLU A 108 19.37 2.76 17.72
N ILE A 109 18.12 3.22 17.65
CA ILE A 109 17.07 2.56 16.86
C ILE A 109 17.40 2.59 15.36
N CYS A 110 17.81 3.73 14.82
CA CYS A 110 18.16 3.86 13.41
C CYS A 110 19.40 3.02 13.04
N LEU A 111 20.40 2.94 13.93
CA LEU A 111 21.59 2.11 13.70
C LEU A 111 21.26 0.61 13.66
N MET A 112 20.28 0.16 14.45
CA MET A 112 19.86 -1.23 14.49
C MET A 112 18.92 -1.60 13.34
N ASN A 113 18.31 -0.62 12.68
CA ASN A 113 17.27 -0.81 11.66
C ASN A 113 17.59 0.00 10.40
N ALA A 114 18.42 -0.56 9.54
CA ALA A 114 18.93 0.10 8.33
C ALA A 114 17.85 0.55 7.32
N GLY A 115 16.62 0.04 7.44
CA GLY A 115 15.49 0.45 6.58
C GLY A 115 14.77 1.72 7.06
N ILE A 116 15.15 2.27 8.22
CA ILE A 116 14.55 3.52 8.72
C ILE A 116 15.24 4.71 8.04
N TYR A 117 14.46 5.46 7.27
CA TYR A 117 14.92 6.71 6.68
C TYR A 117 15.01 7.82 7.75
N LYS A 118 14.00 7.91 8.63
CA LYS A 118 13.91 8.95 9.64
C LYS A 118 12.87 8.62 10.73
N ILE A 119 13.11 9.09 11.95
CA ILE A 119 12.11 9.17 13.02
C ILE A 119 12.02 10.62 13.47
N CYS A 120 10.82 11.19 13.49
CA CYS A 120 10.62 12.58 13.91
C CYS A 120 9.26 12.77 14.60
N PHE A 121 9.10 13.93 15.22
CA PHE A 121 7.90 14.32 15.94
C PHE A 121 7.35 15.62 15.35
N TYR A 122 6.07 15.63 15.06
CA TYR A 122 5.32 16.84 14.74
C TYR A 122 4.51 17.24 15.97
N SER A 123 4.77 18.43 16.51
CA SER A 123 4.13 18.88 17.74
C SER A 123 3.50 20.25 17.59
N ASN A 124 2.39 20.47 18.33
CA ASN A 124 1.82 21.80 18.53
C ASN A 124 2.33 22.46 19.82
N ASN A 125 3.29 21.87 20.51
CA ASN A 125 3.99 22.50 21.63
C ASN A 125 4.97 23.56 21.09
N GLU A 126 4.59 24.81 21.14
CA GLU A 126 5.38 25.94 20.60
C GLU A 126 6.67 26.20 21.40
N THR A 127 6.80 25.63 22.62
CA THR A 127 8.00 25.77 23.45
C THR A 127 9.07 24.74 23.12
N LEU A 128 8.75 23.69 22.35
CA LEU A 128 9.72 22.73 21.85
C LEU A 128 10.62 23.40 20.80
N PRO A 129 11.96 23.22 20.90
CA PRO A 129 12.87 23.71 19.88
C PRO A 129 12.65 22.95 18.57
N GLN A 130 12.34 23.68 17.49
CA GLN A 130 12.20 23.13 16.16
C GLN A 130 13.59 23.06 15.50
N ASP A 131 14.19 21.88 15.47
CA ASP A 131 15.53 21.64 14.92
C ASP A 131 15.52 21.19 13.46
N ASN A 132 14.33 20.94 12.89
CA ASN A 132 14.13 20.39 11.55
C ASN A 132 14.82 19.03 11.33
N TYR A 133 15.13 18.35 12.41
CA TYR A 133 15.72 17.02 12.39
C TYR A 133 14.83 16.02 13.15
N TYR A 134 14.62 16.22 14.45
CA TYR A 134 13.71 15.42 15.28
C TYR A 134 12.36 16.09 15.46
N PHE A 135 12.33 17.42 15.56
CA PHE A 135 11.14 18.19 15.93
C PHE A 135 10.71 19.13 14.82
N TYR A 136 9.45 19.01 14.46
CA TYR A 136 8.76 19.80 13.46
C TYR A 136 7.49 20.42 14.02
N SER A 137 7.06 21.53 13.44
CA SER A 137 5.75 22.08 13.74
C SER A 137 4.65 21.12 13.28
N MET A 138 3.54 21.04 14.02
CA MET A 138 2.35 20.30 13.59
C MET A 138 1.81 20.80 12.25
N GLN A 139 2.14 22.03 11.86
CA GLN A 139 1.71 22.61 10.58
C GLN A 139 2.50 22.05 9.38
N ASP A 140 3.71 21.55 9.63
CA ASP A 140 4.56 20.94 8.59
C ASP A 140 4.12 19.52 8.24
N LEU A 141 3.31 18.88 9.11
CA LEU A 141 2.68 17.60 8.79
C LEU A 141 1.62 17.80 7.71
N ASP A 142 1.67 16.99 6.68
CA ASP A 142 0.67 17.00 5.60
C ASP A 142 -0.75 16.96 6.17
N ARG A 143 -1.66 17.72 5.56
CA ARG A 143 -3.04 17.85 6.05
C ARG A 143 -3.77 16.49 6.08
N ARG A 144 -3.56 15.65 5.07
CA ARG A 144 -4.18 14.33 4.98
C ARG A 144 -3.63 13.42 6.08
N GLU A 145 -2.30 13.33 6.21
CA GLU A 145 -1.64 12.54 7.25
C GLU A 145 -2.11 12.94 8.64
N ARG A 146 -2.20 14.24 8.90
CA ARG A 146 -2.66 14.78 10.17
C ARG A 146 -4.09 14.36 10.51
N VAL A 147 -5.02 14.45 9.55
CA VAL A 147 -6.41 14.04 9.75
C VAL A 147 -6.49 12.54 10.01
N LEU A 148 -5.83 11.72 9.21
CA LEU A 148 -5.82 10.26 9.37
C LEU A 148 -5.27 9.87 10.74
N THR A 149 -4.15 10.48 11.16
CA THR A 149 -3.51 10.17 12.45
C THR A 149 -4.35 10.61 13.64
N PHE A 150 -5.07 11.73 13.53
CA PHE A 150 -5.92 12.22 14.63
C PHE A 150 -7.22 11.41 14.79
N ASP A 151 -7.71 10.81 13.71
CA ASP A 151 -8.89 9.93 13.74
C ASP A 151 -8.58 8.55 14.34
N ALA A 152 -7.31 8.10 14.29
CA ALA A 152 -6.84 6.78 14.73
C ALA A 152 -6.06 6.87 16.04
N ILE A 153 -6.73 7.23 17.14
CA ILE A 153 -6.11 7.44 18.44
C ILE A 153 -5.46 6.15 18.95
N GLY A 154 -4.13 6.21 19.18
CA GLY A 154 -3.36 5.10 19.74
C GLY A 154 -3.02 3.97 18.74
N GLU A 155 -3.46 4.08 17.50
CA GLU A 155 -3.16 3.13 16.42
C GLU A 155 -2.07 3.66 15.49
N THR A 156 -1.37 2.77 14.82
CA THR A 156 -0.45 3.11 13.74
C THR A 156 -1.23 3.39 12.47
N VAL A 157 -0.94 4.51 11.82
CA VAL A 157 -1.56 4.90 10.55
C VAL A 157 -0.52 4.83 9.45
N PHE A 158 -0.82 4.07 8.41
CA PHE A 158 -0.03 4.05 7.18
C PHE A 158 -0.45 5.22 6.30
N CYS A 159 0.46 6.15 6.08
CA CYS A 159 0.19 7.38 5.33
C CYS A 159 0.57 7.29 3.85
N GLY A 160 1.40 6.31 3.52
CA GLY A 160 1.87 6.08 2.16
C GLY A 160 3.23 6.69 1.85
N THR A 161 3.61 6.64 0.59
CA THR A 161 4.89 7.16 0.11
C THR A 161 4.87 8.69 0.08
N SER A 162 5.96 9.32 0.55
CA SER A 162 6.15 10.78 0.48
C SER A 162 6.11 11.30 -0.96
N GLY A 163 5.70 12.55 -1.16
CA GLY A 163 5.61 13.16 -2.47
C GLY A 163 6.93 13.25 -3.25
N ASP A 164 8.08 13.10 -2.57
CA ASP A 164 9.41 12.99 -3.20
C ASP A 164 9.82 11.54 -3.51
N GLY A 165 8.97 10.56 -3.19
CA GLY A 165 9.16 9.14 -3.45
C GLY A 165 10.23 8.45 -2.59
N LYS A 166 10.81 9.12 -1.60
CA LYS A 166 11.97 8.58 -0.85
C LYS A 166 11.59 7.69 0.31
N ALA A 167 10.49 8.00 0.99
CA ALA A 167 10.11 7.32 2.21
C ALA A 167 8.62 6.98 2.24
N PHE A 168 8.31 5.91 2.93
CA PHE A 168 6.96 5.49 3.29
C PHE A 168 6.70 5.88 4.75
N HIS A 169 5.61 6.60 5.00
CA HIS A 169 5.31 7.18 6.30
C HIS A 169 4.35 6.31 7.11
N MET A 170 4.72 6.10 8.36
CA MET A 170 3.91 5.49 9.40
C MET A 170 3.81 6.46 10.57
N ASN A 171 2.60 6.89 10.89
CA ASN A 171 2.36 7.90 11.90
C ASN A 171 1.57 7.34 13.08
N ARG A 172 1.82 7.89 14.28
CA ARG A 172 1.08 7.55 15.49
C ARG A 172 0.87 8.78 16.35
N LEU A 173 -0.36 9.01 16.79
CA LEU A 173 -0.67 10.10 17.73
C LEU A 173 -0.17 9.75 19.13
N MET A 174 0.74 10.55 19.66
CA MET A 174 1.22 10.45 21.03
C MET A 174 0.16 11.03 21.98
N ASN A 175 -0.58 10.15 22.67
CA ASN A 175 -1.74 10.56 23.47
C ASN A 175 -1.66 10.13 24.93
N PHE A 176 -0.48 9.74 25.41
CA PHE A 176 -0.34 9.12 26.72
C PHE A 176 -0.60 10.08 27.90
N TYR A 177 -0.39 11.38 27.70
CA TYR A 177 -0.66 12.42 28.71
C TYR A 177 -1.15 13.71 28.04
N PRO A 178 -2.44 13.83 27.69
CA PRO A 178 -2.97 15.05 27.11
C PRO A 178 -3.00 16.16 28.17
N GLN A 179 -1.94 16.90 28.29
CA GLN A 179 -1.91 18.12 29.09
C GLN A 179 -2.26 19.31 28.20
N GLY A 180 -3.34 20.01 28.51
CA GLY A 180 -3.63 21.32 27.96
C GLY A 180 -3.90 21.42 26.45
N GLY A 181 -4.33 20.31 25.79
CA GLY A 181 -4.59 20.34 24.35
C GLY A 181 -3.34 20.17 23.47
N MET A 182 -2.17 19.94 24.08
CA MET A 182 -0.96 19.61 23.34
C MET A 182 -1.11 18.26 22.65
N LYS A 183 -0.63 18.19 21.41
CA LYS A 183 -0.62 16.98 20.58
C LYS A 183 0.73 16.84 19.93
N SER A 184 1.23 15.61 19.88
CA SER A 184 2.43 15.26 19.14
C SER A 184 2.17 14.00 18.30
N VAL A 185 2.66 14.00 17.08
CA VAL A 185 2.62 12.84 16.17
C VAL A 185 4.03 12.31 16.03
N LEU A 186 4.22 11.05 16.38
CA LEU A 186 5.42 10.30 16.07
C LEU A 186 5.31 9.82 14.63
N SER A 187 6.27 10.20 13.79
CA SER A 187 6.38 9.76 12.38
C SER A 187 7.63 8.91 12.22
N LEU A 188 7.44 7.67 11.82
CA LEU A 188 8.50 6.77 11.39
C LEU A 188 8.44 6.66 9.87
N GLN A 189 9.55 6.96 9.24
CA GLN A 189 9.70 6.96 7.79
C GLN A 189 10.62 5.82 7.39
N ILE A 190 10.13 4.93 6.55
CA ILE A 190 10.86 3.77 6.04
C ILE A 190 11.37 4.12 4.64
N GLU A 191 12.59 3.76 4.31
CA GLU A 191 13.13 3.91 2.96
C GLU A 191 12.21 3.21 1.94
N ASN A 192 11.80 3.93 0.89
CA ASN A 192 10.91 3.38 -0.13
C ASN A 192 11.52 2.15 -0.84
N GLN A 193 12.85 2.02 -0.82
CA GLN A 193 13.55 0.83 -1.31
C GLN A 193 13.18 -0.46 -0.57
N GLN A 194 12.61 -0.38 0.63
CA GLN A 194 12.10 -1.56 1.37
C GLN A 194 10.70 -1.96 0.88
N ILE A 195 9.90 -0.99 0.43
CA ILE A 195 8.53 -1.21 -0.03
C ILE A 195 8.48 -1.62 -1.51
N GLN A 196 9.27 -0.95 -2.34
CA GLN A 196 9.24 -1.12 -3.79
C GLN A 196 9.39 -2.58 -4.25
N PRO A 197 10.31 -3.40 -3.71
CA PRO A 197 10.43 -4.79 -4.12
C PRO A 197 9.21 -5.67 -3.80
N LEU A 198 8.36 -5.25 -2.84
CA LEU A 198 7.13 -5.97 -2.53
C LEU A 198 6.06 -5.79 -3.61
N LEU A 199 6.13 -4.66 -4.31
CA LEU A 199 5.18 -4.28 -5.36
C LEU A 199 5.68 -4.71 -6.76
N GLU A 200 6.93 -5.16 -6.87
CA GLU A 200 7.45 -5.70 -8.11
C GLU A 200 6.88 -7.10 -8.35
N THR A 201 6.13 -7.26 -9.42
CA THR A 201 5.60 -8.55 -9.85
C THR A 201 6.55 -9.28 -10.78
N ILE A 202 6.39 -10.62 -10.84
CA ILE A 202 7.07 -11.47 -11.82
C ILE A 202 6.61 -11.13 -13.26
N ASN A 203 5.40 -10.61 -13.41
CA ASN A 203 4.85 -10.16 -14.70
C ASN A 203 4.91 -8.64 -14.77
N SER A 204 5.85 -8.10 -15.52
CA SER A 204 6.10 -6.67 -15.70
C SER A 204 4.97 -5.84 -16.34
N THR A 205 3.79 -6.44 -16.57
CA THR A 205 2.63 -5.79 -17.17
C THR A 205 1.49 -5.49 -16.19
N ASP A 206 1.59 -5.99 -14.95
CA ASP A 206 0.53 -5.82 -13.96
C ASP A 206 0.90 -4.66 -13.02
N GLU A 207 0.02 -3.69 -12.91
CA GLU A 207 0.14 -2.58 -11.97
C GLU A 207 -0.41 -3.02 -10.61
N ILE A 208 0.39 -2.84 -9.55
CA ILE A 208 0.01 -3.16 -8.18
C ILE A 208 -0.10 -1.88 -7.38
N TYR A 209 -1.18 -1.79 -6.64
CA TYR A 209 -1.46 -0.69 -5.72
C TYR A 209 -1.65 -1.24 -4.32
N LEU A 210 -0.88 -0.70 -3.35
CA LEU A 210 -1.18 -0.85 -1.95
C LEU A 210 -2.19 0.24 -1.55
N VAL A 211 -3.34 -0.16 -1.05
CA VAL A 211 -4.41 0.78 -0.69
C VAL A 211 -4.81 0.60 0.77
N ASP A 212 -5.22 1.70 1.42
CA ASP A 212 -5.81 1.64 2.75
C ASP A 212 -7.28 1.17 2.72
N GLN A 213 -7.87 0.97 3.89
CA GLN A 213 -9.28 0.56 4.01
C GLN A 213 -10.28 1.58 3.44
N LYS A 214 -9.87 2.82 3.21
CA LYS A 214 -10.68 3.90 2.61
C LYS A 214 -10.46 4.00 1.09
N GLY A 215 -9.58 3.17 0.51
CA GLY A 215 -9.27 3.15 -0.91
C GLY A 215 -8.21 4.17 -1.35
N TYR A 216 -7.47 4.75 -0.43
CA TYR A 216 -6.35 5.62 -0.78
C TYR A 216 -5.11 4.80 -1.13
N ILE A 217 -4.42 5.20 -2.21
CA ILE A 217 -3.17 4.58 -2.64
C ILE A 217 -2.06 4.98 -1.65
N LEU A 218 -1.47 3.98 -1.01
CA LEU A 218 -0.33 4.12 -0.09
C LEU A 218 1.00 3.98 -0.84
N ALA A 219 1.07 3.05 -1.79
CA ALA A 219 2.22 2.84 -2.66
C ALA A 219 1.78 2.19 -3.98
N ALA A 220 2.56 2.37 -5.03
CA ALA A 220 2.32 1.82 -6.36
C ALA A 220 3.60 1.24 -6.94
N SER A 221 3.46 0.23 -7.81
CA SER A 221 4.60 -0.35 -8.55
C SER A 221 5.25 0.69 -9.48
N GLU A 222 4.47 1.60 -10.05
CA GLU A 222 4.97 2.78 -10.77
C GLU A 222 4.83 4.03 -9.88
N PRO A 223 5.94 4.67 -9.45
CA PRO A 223 5.91 5.78 -8.50
C PRO A 223 5.23 7.05 -9.01
N GLU A 224 5.00 7.20 -10.32
CA GLU A 224 4.32 8.36 -10.90
C GLU A 224 2.81 8.41 -10.60
N MET A 225 2.22 7.32 -10.06
CA MET A 225 0.79 7.22 -9.77
C MET A 225 0.46 7.35 -8.27
N ALA A 226 1.46 7.42 -7.39
CA ALA A 226 1.28 7.63 -5.96
C ALA A 226 1.27 9.15 -5.66
N GLY A 227 0.09 9.78 -5.77
CA GLY A 227 -0.07 11.21 -5.58
C GLY A 227 -1.43 11.56 -4.98
#